data_3e63b458ac7f3019ec6cf29bc2765f65
#
_entry.id   3e63b458ac7f3019ec6cf29bc2765f65
#
_cell.length_a   1.000
_cell.length_b   1.000
_cell.length_c   1.000
_cell.angle_alpha   90.00
_cell.angle_beta   90.00
_cell.angle_gamma   90.00
#
_symmetry.space_group_name_H-M   'P 1'
#
loop_
_entity.id
_entity.type
_entity.pdbx_description
1 polymer ?
#
loop_
_entity_poly.entity_id
_entity_poly.type
_entity_poly.pdbx_seq_one_letter_code
_entity_poly.pdbx_strand_id
1 'polypeptide(L)'
;MKTIYYYYVLAVFWLVFAFNSCNTIESSEKIEERNRAATTTYLSNMYGGLNCEVEKIDVYGTDTISAECFIKGMESVLETFGDVANKEQITLLYDMKRRLKGQPTIILFTYEATYKMEFAPEKSRTERLYGLYNSRSREFIVSDEYFGRWDKNIPKIYSEVITLIKALQK
;
A
#
# COMPACT_ATOMS: atom_id res chain seq x y z
N MET A 1 -3.64 11.07 32.07
CA MET A 1 -4.54 10.03 31.52
C MET A 1 -4.79 10.14 30.02
N LYS A 2 -4.90 11.35 29.42
CA LYS A 2 -5.16 11.50 27.95
C LYS A 2 -4.02 10.93 27.05
N THR A 3 -2.77 11.00 27.47
CA THR A 3 -1.61 10.57 26.65
C THR A 3 -1.51 9.05 26.47
N ILE A 4 -1.94 8.26 27.47
CA ILE A 4 -1.93 6.80 27.43
C ILE A 4 -2.98 6.27 26.45
N TYR A 5 -4.17 6.92 26.40
CA TYR A 5 -5.21 6.61 25.42
C TYR A 5 -4.77 6.85 23.97
N TYR A 6 -3.95 7.87 23.73
CA TYR A 6 -3.41 8.20 22.41
C TYR A 6 -2.53 7.08 21.82
N TYR A 7 -1.68 6.49 22.65
CA TYR A 7 -0.83 5.35 22.24
C TYR A 7 -1.65 4.07 22.03
N TYR A 8 -2.69 3.85 22.82
CA TYR A 8 -3.59 2.68 22.64
C TYR A 8 -4.37 2.77 21.35
N VAL A 9 -4.93 3.92 21.00
CA VAL A 9 -5.69 4.12 19.75
C VAL A 9 -4.77 4.02 18.53
N LEU A 10 -3.55 4.55 18.60
CA LEU A 10 -2.53 4.37 17.57
C LEU A 10 -2.13 2.89 17.43
N ALA A 11 -1.92 2.18 18.53
CA ALA A 11 -1.55 0.76 18.52
C ALA A 11 -2.70 -0.12 17.97
N VAL A 12 -3.94 0.14 18.34
CA VAL A 12 -5.12 -0.57 17.81
C VAL A 12 -5.31 -0.27 16.33
N PHE A 13 -5.10 0.97 15.90
CA PHE A 13 -5.14 1.36 14.49
C PHE A 13 -4.06 0.63 13.67
N TRP A 14 -2.83 0.52 14.19
CA TRP A 14 -1.74 -0.24 13.56
C TRP A 14 -2.00 -1.75 13.56
N LEU A 15 -2.57 -2.30 14.64
CA LEU A 15 -2.93 -3.72 14.72
C LEU A 15 -4.05 -4.10 13.74
N VAL A 16 -5.07 -3.24 13.57
CA VAL A 16 -6.14 -3.48 12.59
C VAL A 16 -5.60 -3.46 11.15
N PHE A 17 -4.58 -2.64 10.87
CA PHE A 17 -3.91 -2.64 9.55
C PHE A 17 -3.04 -3.88 9.31
N ALA A 18 -2.50 -4.51 10.35
CA ALA A 18 -1.57 -5.63 10.21
C ALA A 18 -2.24 -7.01 9.96
N PHE A 19 -3.54 -7.17 10.29
CA PHE A 19 -4.16 -8.50 10.35
C PHE A 19 -5.29 -8.79 9.35
N ASN A 20 -5.63 -7.87 8.44
CA ASN A 20 -6.73 -8.13 7.49
C ASN A 20 -6.25 -8.25 6.05
N SER A 21 -5.88 -9.45 5.62
CA SER A 21 -5.77 -9.79 4.20
C SER A 21 -7.20 -9.90 3.62
N CYS A 22 -7.62 -8.92 2.83
CA CYS A 22 -8.92 -8.88 2.19
C CYS A 22 -8.98 -9.80 0.96
N ASN A 23 -9.98 -10.65 0.91
CA ASN A 23 -10.20 -11.76 -0.02
C ASN A 23 -10.60 -11.37 -1.48
N THR A 24 -10.28 -10.19 -1.97
CA THR A 24 -10.58 -9.78 -3.36
C THR A 24 -9.35 -9.53 -4.21
N ILE A 25 -8.18 -9.90 -3.72
CA ILE A 25 -6.91 -9.72 -4.41
C ILE A 25 -6.67 -10.92 -5.32
N GLU A 26 -6.14 -10.67 -6.51
CA GLU A 26 -5.64 -11.69 -7.44
C GLU A 26 -4.71 -12.67 -6.70
N SER A 27 -4.60 -13.93 -7.14
CA SER A 27 -3.74 -14.89 -6.46
C SER A 27 -2.30 -14.37 -6.34
N SER A 28 -1.62 -14.72 -5.25
CA SER A 28 -0.23 -14.31 -5.00
C SER A 28 0.70 -14.65 -6.18
N GLU A 29 0.48 -15.78 -6.81
CA GLU A 29 1.23 -16.25 -7.98
C GLU A 29 1.13 -15.28 -9.17
N LYS A 30 -0.08 -14.79 -9.47
CA LYS A 30 -0.29 -13.82 -10.53
C LYS A 30 0.32 -12.44 -10.22
N ILE A 31 0.28 -12.03 -8.96
CA ILE A 31 0.92 -10.77 -8.54
C ILE A 31 2.44 -10.91 -8.65
N GLU A 32 3.00 -12.07 -8.30
CA GLU A 32 4.43 -12.35 -8.45
C GLU A 32 4.86 -12.34 -9.93
N GLU A 33 4.07 -12.93 -10.81
CA GLU A 33 4.30 -12.90 -12.26
C GLU A 33 4.32 -11.46 -12.79
N ARG A 34 3.36 -10.63 -12.36
CA ARG A 34 3.32 -9.20 -12.72
C ARG A 34 4.51 -8.43 -12.17
N ASN A 35 4.89 -8.72 -10.92
CA ASN A 35 6.08 -8.12 -10.32
C ASN A 35 7.32 -8.45 -11.16
N ARG A 36 7.52 -9.71 -11.51
CA ARG A 36 8.66 -10.14 -12.33
C ARG A 36 8.68 -9.44 -13.70
N ALA A 37 7.55 -9.39 -14.39
CA ALA A 37 7.44 -8.73 -15.70
C ALA A 37 7.72 -7.22 -15.60
N ALA A 38 7.12 -6.55 -14.61
CA ALA A 38 7.32 -5.12 -14.39
C ALA A 38 8.78 -4.79 -13.99
N THR A 39 9.38 -5.62 -13.13
CA THR A 39 10.77 -5.47 -12.70
C THR A 39 11.73 -5.66 -13.88
N THR A 40 11.50 -6.65 -14.73
CA THR A 40 12.28 -6.86 -15.95
C THR A 40 12.23 -5.62 -16.85
N THR A 41 11.04 -5.10 -17.09
CA THR A 41 10.83 -3.89 -17.90
C THR A 41 11.51 -2.66 -17.28
N TYR A 42 11.37 -2.48 -15.97
CA TYR A 42 11.99 -1.37 -15.24
C TYR A 42 13.51 -1.40 -15.34
N LEU A 43 14.13 -2.55 -15.06
CA LEU A 43 15.59 -2.73 -15.14
C LEU A 43 16.11 -2.54 -16.56
N SER A 44 15.42 -3.08 -17.57
CA SER A 44 15.78 -2.88 -18.97
C SER A 44 15.77 -1.39 -19.34
N ASN A 45 14.77 -0.64 -18.91
CA ASN A 45 14.69 0.81 -19.15
C ASN A 45 15.77 1.59 -18.41
N MET A 46 16.05 1.22 -17.14
CA MET A 46 17.13 1.84 -16.33
C MET A 46 18.49 1.71 -17.03
N TYR A 47 18.73 0.61 -17.71
CA TYR A 47 19.98 0.36 -18.43
C TYR A 47 19.92 0.65 -19.93
N GLY A 48 19.06 1.60 -20.34
CA GLY A 48 19.02 2.09 -21.72
C GLY A 48 18.46 1.12 -22.75
N GLY A 49 17.55 0.23 -22.34
CA GLY A 49 16.91 -0.76 -23.20
C GLY A 49 17.66 -2.08 -23.35
N LEU A 50 18.69 -2.30 -22.53
CA LEU A 50 19.41 -3.57 -22.49
C LEU A 50 18.51 -4.68 -21.91
N ASN A 51 18.59 -5.88 -22.47
CA ASN A 51 17.87 -7.02 -21.93
C ASN A 51 18.40 -7.41 -20.55
N CYS A 52 17.48 -7.47 -19.59
CA CYS A 52 17.73 -7.94 -18.23
C CYS A 52 16.88 -9.18 -17.98
N GLU A 53 17.47 -10.22 -17.44
CA GLU A 53 16.79 -11.43 -17.00
C GLU A 53 16.71 -11.45 -15.47
N VAL A 54 15.51 -11.34 -14.93
CA VAL A 54 15.27 -11.41 -13.48
C VAL A 54 15.29 -12.88 -13.06
N GLU A 55 16.32 -13.28 -12.32
CA GLU A 55 16.50 -14.62 -11.81
C GLU A 55 15.65 -14.87 -10.54
N LYS A 56 15.66 -13.89 -9.62
CA LYS A 56 15.04 -14.04 -8.30
C LYS A 56 14.45 -12.70 -7.82
N ILE A 57 13.34 -12.81 -7.09
CA ILE A 57 12.73 -11.69 -6.35
C ILE A 57 12.56 -12.14 -4.89
N ASP A 58 13.19 -11.43 -3.97
CA ASP A 58 13.10 -11.66 -2.53
C ASP A 58 12.29 -10.52 -1.89
N VAL A 59 11.04 -10.80 -1.48
CA VAL A 59 10.16 -9.83 -0.85
C VAL A 59 10.43 -9.79 0.64
N TYR A 60 10.79 -8.61 1.18
CA TYR A 60 11.06 -8.40 2.60
C TYR A 60 9.89 -7.81 3.36
N GLY A 61 9.00 -7.11 2.67
CA GLY A 61 7.86 -6.48 3.31
C GLY A 61 6.75 -6.14 2.34
N THR A 62 5.53 -6.18 2.88
CA THR A 62 4.33 -5.74 2.18
C THR A 62 3.50 -4.84 3.09
N ASP A 63 2.92 -3.79 2.54
CA ASP A 63 1.92 -2.95 3.22
C ASP A 63 0.66 -2.89 2.34
N THR A 64 -0.51 -3.00 2.95
CA THR A 64 -1.78 -3.05 2.22
C THR A 64 -2.65 -1.86 2.58
N ILE A 65 -3.03 -1.10 1.56
CA ILE A 65 -3.95 0.03 1.66
C ILE A 65 -5.27 -0.39 1.01
N SER A 66 -6.31 -0.63 1.81
CA SER A 66 -7.61 -1.07 1.30
C SER A 66 -8.77 -0.28 1.90
N ALA A 67 -9.85 -0.14 1.14
CA ALA A 67 -11.08 0.49 1.59
C ALA A 67 -11.64 -0.17 2.87
N GLU A 68 -11.58 -1.48 2.95
CA GLU A 68 -12.08 -2.24 4.09
C GLU A 68 -11.31 -1.93 5.38
N CYS A 69 -9.98 -1.87 5.30
CA CYS A 69 -9.15 -1.49 6.45
C CYS A 69 -9.49 -0.08 6.95
N PHE A 70 -9.66 0.88 6.03
CA PHE A 70 -10.03 2.24 6.39
C PHE A 70 -11.44 2.34 6.95
N ILE A 71 -12.41 1.61 6.40
CA ILE A 71 -13.79 1.57 6.89
C ILE A 71 -13.82 1.01 8.32
N LYS A 72 -13.14 -0.10 8.59
CA LYS A 72 -13.01 -0.68 9.94
C LYS A 72 -12.35 0.30 10.91
N GLY A 73 -11.28 0.96 10.48
CA GLY A 73 -10.62 1.99 11.29
C GLY A 73 -11.55 3.17 11.63
N MET A 74 -12.36 3.65 10.68
CA MET A 74 -13.35 4.70 10.94
C MET A 74 -14.48 4.25 11.87
N GLU A 75 -14.94 3.00 11.76
CA GLU A 75 -15.93 2.42 12.67
C GLU A 75 -15.39 2.39 14.11
N SER A 76 -14.17 1.94 14.31
CA SER A 76 -13.51 1.97 15.61
C SER A 76 -13.35 3.39 16.18
N VAL A 77 -13.04 4.37 15.34
CA VAL A 77 -13.00 5.79 15.76
C VAL A 77 -14.38 6.28 16.18
N LEU A 78 -15.44 5.95 15.44
CA LEU A 78 -16.81 6.32 15.79
C LEU A 78 -17.27 5.66 17.10
N GLU A 79 -16.94 4.39 17.34
CA GLU A 79 -17.25 3.69 18.58
C GLU A 79 -16.53 4.33 19.79
N THR A 80 -15.28 4.79 19.59
CA THR A 80 -14.47 5.33 20.70
C THR A 80 -14.77 6.80 20.99
N PHE A 81 -15.09 7.58 19.97
CA PHE A 81 -15.20 9.04 20.06
C PHE A 81 -16.58 9.58 19.61
N GLY A 82 -17.53 8.71 19.25
CA GLY A 82 -18.82 9.12 18.70
C GLY A 82 -19.62 10.04 19.62
N ASP A 83 -19.50 9.87 20.94
CA ASP A 83 -20.19 10.71 21.94
C ASP A 83 -19.52 12.09 22.10
N VAL A 84 -18.28 12.26 21.67
CA VAL A 84 -17.50 13.50 21.78
C VAL A 84 -17.42 14.25 20.44
N ALA A 85 -17.55 13.54 19.33
CA ALA A 85 -17.50 14.09 17.99
C ALA A 85 -18.74 14.94 17.69
N ASN A 86 -18.53 16.09 17.06
CA ASN A 86 -19.66 16.92 16.64
C ASN A 86 -20.39 16.31 15.41
N LYS A 87 -21.61 16.75 15.16
CA LYS A 87 -22.48 16.23 14.09
C LYS A 87 -21.85 16.35 12.70
N GLU A 88 -21.08 17.40 12.45
CA GLU A 88 -20.39 17.62 11.15
C GLU A 88 -19.29 16.59 10.93
N GLN A 89 -18.49 16.31 11.95
CA GLN A 89 -17.44 15.31 11.93
C GLN A 89 -18.00 13.91 11.65
N ILE A 90 -19.10 13.55 12.32
CA ILE A 90 -19.80 12.27 12.11
C ILE A 90 -20.32 12.18 10.67
N THR A 91 -20.95 13.22 10.15
CA THR A 91 -21.46 13.27 8.78
C THR A 91 -20.32 13.11 7.77
N LEU A 92 -19.20 13.75 8.01
CA LEU A 92 -18.01 13.68 7.15
C LEU A 92 -17.41 12.25 7.12
N LEU A 93 -17.35 11.57 8.27
CA LEU A 93 -16.92 10.16 8.35
C LEU A 93 -17.82 9.24 7.54
N TYR A 94 -19.15 9.40 7.62
CA TYR A 94 -20.08 8.61 6.82
C TYR A 94 -19.95 8.88 5.31
N ASP A 95 -19.70 10.13 4.90
CA ASP A 95 -19.45 10.45 3.49
C ASP A 95 -18.15 9.82 3.00
N MET A 96 -17.07 9.91 3.77
CA MET A 96 -15.80 9.26 3.46
C MET A 96 -15.95 7.73 3.35
N LYS A 97 -16.70 7.10 4.28
CA LYS A 97 -17.01 5.67 4.24
C LYS A 97 -17.72 5.28 2.93
N ARG A 98 -18.68 6.10 2.48
CA ARG A 98 -19.37 5.89 1.21
C ARG A 98 -18.42 6.01 0.01
N ARG A 99 -17.54 7.02 0.00
CA ARG A 99 -16.58 7.27 -1.09
C ARG A 99 -15.47 6.22 -1.15
N LEU A 100 -15.14 5.57 -0.05
CA LEU A 100 -14.17 4.47 0.01
C LEU A 100 -14.69 3.19 -0.64
N LYS A 101 -16.01 2.97 -0.62
CA LYS A 101 -16.59 1.75 -1.21
C LYS A 101 -16.19 1.65 -2.69
N GLY A 102 -15.65 0.49 -3.05
CA GLY A 102 -15.20 0.21 -4.41
C GLY A 102 -13.86 0.84 -4.79
N GLN A 103 -13.13 1.47 -3.87
CA GLN A 103 -11.74 1.89 -4.17
C GLN A 103 -10.82 0.67 -4.31
N PRO A 104 -9.78 0.73 -5.17
CA PRO A 104 -8.87 -0.39 -5.36
C PRO A 104 -8.05 -0.65 -4.10
N THR A 105 -7.72 -1.90 -3.85
CA THR A 105 -6.67 -2.26 -2.90
C THR A 105 -5.31 -1.98 -3.54
N ILE A 106 -4.45 -1.29 -2.80
CA ILE A 106 -3.06 -1.04 -3.18
C ILE A 106 -2.17 -1.88 -2.28
N ILE A 107 -1.25 -2.64 -2.87
CA ILE A 107 -0.24 -3.38 -2.13
C ILE A 107 1.11 -2.77 -2.47
N LEU A 108 1.83 -2.35 -1.45
CA LEU A 108 3.20 -1.85 -1.54
C LEU A 108 4.16 -2.99 -1.21
N PHE A 109 5.21 -3.13 -1.99
CA PHE A 109 6.23 -4.15 -1.83
C PHE A 109 7.59 -3.51 -1.62
N THR A 110 8.38 -4.10 -0.72
CA THR A 110 9.82 -3.84 -0.60
C THR A 110 10.52 -5.15 -0.89
N TYR A 111 11.38 -5.18 -1.90
CA TYR A 111 12.02 -6.41 -2.35
C TYR A 111 13.42 -6.17 -2.93
N GLU A 112 14.19 -7.23 -3.07
CA GLU A 112 15.42 -7.26 -3.87
C GLU A 112 15.22 -8.12 -5.10
N ALA A 113 15.66 -7.61 -6.24
CA ALA A 113 15.68 -8.33 -7.50
C ALA A 113 17.12 -8.72 -7.84
N THR A 114 17.37 -10.01 -8.05
CA THR A 114 18.62 -10.51 -8.60
C THR A 114 18.41 -10.76 -10.08
N TYR A 115 19.29 -10.20 -10.93
CA TYR A 115 19.16 -10.22 -12.38
C TYR A 115 20.51 -10.32 -13.08
N LYS A 116 20.48 -10.76 -14.33
CA LYS A 116 21.58 -10.77 -15.26
C LYS A 116 21.34 -9.83 -16.43
N MET A 117 22.41 -9.29 -16.97
CA MET A 117 22.36 -8.48 -18.19
C MET A 117 22.89 -9.31 -19.38
N GLU A 118 22.28 -9.13 -20.54
CA GLU A 118 22.66 -9.83 -21.76
C GLU A 118 24.18 -9.72 -22.09
N PHE A 119 24.79 -8.56 -21.86
CA PHE A 119 26.22 -8.35 -22.14
C PHE A 119 27.16 -8.87 -21.04
N ALA A 120 26.64 -9.33 -19.91
CA ALA A 120 27.39 -9.88 -18.79
C ALA A 120 26.64 -11.03 -18.12
N PRO A 121 26.32 -12.11 -18.86
CA PRO A 121 25.44 -13.19 -18.39
C PRO A 121 26.04 -13.99 -17.22
N GLU A 122 27.37 -13.99 -17.08
CA GLU A 122 28.07 -14.66 -15.99
C GLU A 122 27.96 -13.94 -14.64
N LYS A 123 27.49 -12.67 -14.65
CA LYS A 123 27.49 -11.82 -13.47
C LYS A 123 26.08 -11.43 -13.07
N SER A 124 25.60 -12.02 -11.98
CA SER A 124 24.35 -11.58 -11.32
C SER A 124 24.57 -10.27 -10.58
N ARG A 125 23.56 -9.42 -10.59
CA ARG A 125 23.45 -8.15 -9.84
C ARG A 125 22.24 -8.19 -8.98
N THR A 126 22.24 -7.43 -7.88
CA THR A 126 21.11 -7.31 -6.98
C THR A 126 20.77 -5.85 -6.79
N GLU A 127 19.50 -5.51 -6.90
CA GLU A 127 18.98 -4.15 -6.73
C GLU A 127 17.80 -4.16 -5.75
N ARG A 128 17.77 -3.19 -4.83
CA ARG A 128 16.64 -2.99 -3.94
C ARG A 128 15.60 -2.12 -4.64
N LEU A 129 14.39 -2.64 -4.75
CA LEU A 129 13.30 -2.01 -5.47
C LEU A 129 12.02 -1.97 -4.62
N TYR A 130 11.14 -1.08 -5.02
CA TYR A 130 9.81 -0.92 -4.44
C TYR A 130 8.76 -1.18 -5.51
N GLY A 131 7.71 -1.90 -5.13
CA GLY A 131 6.60 -2.22 -6.00
C GLY A 131 5.29 -1.65 -5.48
N LEU A 132 4.41 -1.23 -6.39
CA LEU A 132 3.03 -0.86 -6.12
C LEU A 132 2.13 -1.65 -7.03
N TYR A 133 1.28 -2.51 -6.45
CA TYR A 133 0.24 -3.22 -7.17
C TYR A 133 -1.13 -2.58 -6.93
N ASN A 134 -1.87 -2.31 -8.01
CA ASN A 134 -3.23 -1.80 -7.96
C ASN A 134 -4.22 -2.90 -8.37
N SER A 135 -5.09 -3.34 -7.45
CA SER A 135 -6.01 -4.45 -7.68
C SER A 135 -7.08 -4.19 -8.75
N ARG A 136 -7.40 -2.94 -9.07
CA ARG A 136 -8.40 -2.59 -10.11
C ARG A 136 -7.80 -2.61 -11.51
N SER A 137 -6.69 -1.88 -11.72
CA SER A 137 -6.01 -1.86 -13.02
C SER A 137 -5.20 -3.13 -13.27
N ARG A 138 -4.89 -3.87 -12.20
CA ARG A 138 -3.98 -5.03 -12.20
C ARG A 138 -2.58 -4.68 -12.69
N GLU A 139 -2.20 -3.42 -12.53
CA GLU A 139 -0.88 -2.92 -12.86
C GLU A 139 0.06 -3.08 -11.69
N PHE A 140 1.31 -3.39 -12.01
CA PHE A 140 2.42 -3.40 -11.07
C PHE A 140 3.43 -2.33 -11.51
N ILE A 141 3.68 -1.36 -10.64
CA ILE A 141 4.62 -0.25 -10.88
C ILE A 141 5.87 -0.51 -10.05
N VAL A 142 7.04 -0.32 -10.65
CA VAL A 142 8.34 -0.49 -10.00
C VAL A 142 9.07 0.84 -9.92
N SER A 143 9.79 1.06 -8.82
CA SER A 143 10.62 2.24 -8.58
C SER A 143 11.83 1.85 -7.71
N ASP A 144 12.92 2.59 -7.82
CA ASP A 144 14.05 2.62 -6.88
C ASP A 144 13.78 3.53 -5.67
N GLU A 145 12.73 4.35 -5.74
CA GLU A 145 12.26 5.18 -4.63
C GLU A 145 11.04 4.56 -3.94
N TYR A 146 11.00 4.69 -2.60
CA TYR A 146 9.88 4.20 -1.80
C TYR A 146 8.58 4.93 -2.12
N PHE A 147 7.51 4.18 -2.39
CA PHE A 147 6.16 4.71 -2.53
C PHE A 147 5.62 5.19 -1.18
N GLY A 148 5.63 6.50 -0.96
CA GLY A 148 4.99 7.08 0.21
C GLY A 148 3.46 6.98 0.14
N ARG A 149 2.78 7.09 1.30
CA ARG A 149 1.31 7.08 1.37
C ARG A 149 0.62 8.22 0.59
N TRP A 150 1.39 9.18 0.12
CA TRP A 150 0.95 10.34 -0.67
C TRP A 150 1.34 10.21 -2.14
N ASP A 151 1.80 9.04 -2.57
CA ASP A 151 2.19 8.81 -3.95
C ASP A 151 0.99 9.02 -4.88
N LYS A 152 1.26 9.60 -6.06
CA LYS A 152 0.26 9.91 -7.08
C LYS A 152 -0.50 8.68 -7.60
N ASN A 153 0.10 7.50 -7.48
CA ASN A 153 -0.48 6.22 -7.88
C ASN A 153 -1.43 5.64 -6.82
N ILE A 154 -1.49 6.25 -5.61
CA ILE A 154 -2.42 5.88 -4.55
C ILE A 154 -3.66 6.78 -4.64
N PRO A 155 -4.89 6.22 -4.66
CA PRO A 155 -6.10 7.02 -4.69
C PRO A 155 -6.14 8.07 -3.58
N LYS A 156 -6.36 9.33 -3.97
CA LYS A 156 -6.35 10.50 -3.07
C LYS A 156 -7.27 10.35 -1.86
N ILE A 157 -8.38 9.63 -2.02
CA ILE A 157 -9.33 9.38 -0.93
C ILE A 157 -8.67 8.75 0.31
N TYR A 158 -7.65 7.89 0.15
CA TYR A 158 -6.95 7.28 1.27
C TYR A 158 -6.18 8.32 2.10
N SER A 159 -5.55 9.29 1.44
CA SER A 159 -4.87 10.39 2.13
C SER A 159 -5.85 11.36 2.80
N GLU A 160 -6.99 11.62 2.17
CA GLU A 160 -8.05 12.46 2.74
C GLU A 160 -8.59 11.85 4.05
N VAL A 161 -8.83 10.53 4.07
CA VAL A 161 -9.28 9.82 5.28
C VAL A 161 -8.25 9.87 6.41
N ILE A 162 -6.96 9.67 6.11
CA ILE A 162 -5.90 9.79 7.11
C ILE A 162 -5.89 11.20 7.74
N THR A 163 -6.02 12.22 6.89
CA THR A 163 -6.05 13.62 7.35
C THR A 163 -7.24 13.89 8.26
N LEU A 164 -8.43 13.38 7.88
CA LEU A 164 -9.64 13.52 8.68
C LEU A 164 -9.49 12.83 10.04
N ILE A 165 -9.04 11.58 10.07
CA ILE A 165 -8.85 10.84 11.32
C ILE A 165 -7.87 11.58 12.26
N LYS A 166 -6.76 12.10 11.73
CA LYS A 166 -5.82 12.90 12.50
C LYS A 166 -6.43 14.21 13.06
N ALA A 167 -7.36 14.82 12.33
CA ALA A 167 -8.05 16.02 12.79
C ALA A 167 -9.05 15.73 13.91
N LEU A 168 -9.66 14.54 13.92
CA LEU A 168 -10.60 14.11 14.96
C LEU A 168 -9.91 13.73 16.28
N GLN A 169 -8.61 13.49 16.26
CA GLN A 169 -7.81 13.11 17.43
C GLN A 169 -7.21 14.31 18.17
N LYS A 170 -7.37 15.53 17.65
CA LYS A 170 -6.92 16.79 18.27
C LYS A 170 -8.03 17.42 19.10
#